data_01e7d93c85ab077c1a87bfc02993b7e4
#
_entry.id   01e7d93c85ab077c1a87bfc02993b7e4
#
_cell.length_a   1.000
_cell.length_b   1.000
_cell.length_c   1.000
_cell.angle_alpha   90.00
_cell.angle_beta   90.00
_cell.angle_gamma   90.00
#
_symmetry.space_group_name_H-M   'P 1'
#
loop_
_entity.id
_entity.type
_entity.pdbx_description
1 polymer ?
#
loop_
_entity_poly.entity_id
_entity_poly.type
_entity_poly.pdbx_seq_one_letter_code
_entity_poly.pdbx_strand_id
1 'polypeptide(L)'
;MTPFGFTPDDSDDSERNNGEESAEFKAMMAQMAAMQAQIQSQFATMGINPAGFASDAEVLPKNIVRDTAKKFVTAKGSAPIGANDVARSEEAFSIAELWLDEATYFPQLNELGNKVLARTDWVDTTLNGWQSLVEPLALGLSTAISELIKNSTETNSENPEIELPMPMEMISAALSSFIGSLLATQLGQSVGSLAGTATGIHDVGLPLLDKSYPALVSQNIDEWSSELDIPIDEVRIFHALRESAGARLFANNPWLVAYIRGAVSEYGKGIRIDIDAIQRQAQEAFESATGSDSGFDPTNPESFTAAINNGIFTPEETPSQREALTKLETVLALVDGWNEAIVMRAAGDRLPHCAALQETLRRRRATSAPTQQLFANLFGLQVSPKLAREATSFWNAVSESRDMEKRDQIWSGILPSAQDLLTPEIYLASIVIPDDLSSL
;
A
#
# COMPACT_ATOMS: atom_id res chain seq x y z
N MET A 1 36.49 -91.26 16.34
CA MET A 1 35.27 -90.97 17.07
C MET A 1 34.61 -89.75 16.40
N THR A 2 33.59 -90.10 15.63
CA THR A 2 32.53 -89.18 15.09
C THR A 2 31.82 -88.46 16.23
N PRO A 3 31.00 -87.51 16.08
CA PRO A 3 30.04 -87.34 14.96
C PRO A 3 29.52 -85.92 14.67
N PHE A 4 28.58 -85.94 13.76
CA PHE A 4 27.38 -85.08 13.45
C PHE A 4 27.57 -83.80 12.71
N GLY A 5 27.14 -83.92 11.43
CA GLY A 5 26.77 -82.77 10.58
C GLY A 5 25.41 -82.23 10.89
N PHE A 6 25.24 -80.98 10.50
CA PHE A 6 23.92 -80.36 10.20
C PHE A 6 24.11 -79.58 8.90
N THR A 7 23.37 -79.92 7.90
CA THR A 7 23.11 -79.11 6.69
C THR A 7 22.10 -78.08 7.03
N PRO A 8 22.28 -76.84 6.65
CA PRO A 8 21.17 -75.89 6.60
C PRO A 8 20.46 -76.04 5.26
N ASP A 9 19.17 -76.15 5.38
CA ASP A 9 18.19 -76.13 4.29
C ASP A 9 18.13 -74.70 3.67
N ASP A 10 18.20 -74.66 2.34
CA ASP A 10 17.97 -73.41 1.57
C ASP A 10 16.52 -72.97 1.67
N SER A 11 16.31 -71.79 2.17
CA SER A 11 15.10 -71.01 1.90
C SER A 11 15.48 -69.67 1.27
N ASP A 12 15.54 -69.71 -0.03
CA ASP A 12 15.79 -68.64 -0.99
C ASP A 12 14.49 -67.84 -1.22
N ASP A 13 13.99 -67.21 -0.17
CA ASP A 13 12.76 -66.36 -0.27
C ASP A 13 12.92 -64.93 0.34
N SER A 14 14.09 -64.57 0.92
CA SER A 14 14.33 -63.25 1.49
C SER A 14 14.98 -62.23 0.55
N GLU A 15 15.57 -62.66 -0.58
CA GLU A 15 16.21 -61.76 -1.54
C GLU A 15 15.24 -61.17 -2.59
N ARG A 16 14.05 -61.78 -2.81
CA ARG A 16 13.05 -61.25 -3.75
C ARG A 16 12.26 -60.08 -3.19
N ASN A 17 12.01 -60.05 -1.87
CA ASN A 17 11.21 -58.99 -1.24
C ASN A 17 12.00 -57.68 -1.07
N ASN A 18 13.31 -57.73 -0.82
CA ASN A 18 14.16 -56.54 -0.71
C ASN A 18 14.42 -55.85 -2.06
N GLY A 19 14.30 -56.52 -3.17
CA GLY A 19 14.48 -55.94 -4.51
C GLY A 19 13.26 -55.16 -5.00
N GLU A 20 12.06 -55.63 -4.66
CA GLU A 20 10.80 -54.97 -5.03
C GLU A 20 10.55 -53.74 -4.17
N GLU A 21 10.74 -53.80 -2.84
CA GLU A 21 10.64 -52.62 -1.95
C GLU A 21 11.66 -51.52 -2.32
N SER A 22 12.89 -51.93 -2.74
CA SER A 22 13.90 -50.97 -3.23
C SER A 22 13.55 -50.34 -4.60
N ALA A 23 12.85 -51.09 -5.46
CA ALA A 23 12.41 -50.59 -6.77
C ALA A 23 11.20 -49.65 -6.66
N GLU A 24 10.23 -49.97 -5.79
CA GLU A 24 9.10 -49.11 -5.49
C GLU A 24 9.55 -47.83 -4.78
N PHE A 25 10.44 -47.92 -3.80
CA PHE A 25 11.04 -46.78 -3.14
C PHE A 25 11.79 -45.85 -4.12
N LYS A 26 12.57 -46.43 -5.04
CA LYS A 26 13.24 -45.66 -6.11
C LYS A 26 12.28 -45.04 -7.10
N ALA A 27 11.17 -45.71 -7.43
CA ALA A 27 10.14 -45.19 -8.30
C ALA A 27 9.39 -44.02 -7.60
N MET A 28 9.08 -44.14 -6.32
CA MET A 28 8.48 -43.10 -5.52
C MET A 28 9.40 -41.89 -5.37
N MET A 29 10.71 -42.09 -5.13
CA MET A 29 11.69 -41.01 -5.09
C MET A 29 11.87 -40.32 -6.45
N ALA A 30 11.82 -41.07 -7.56
CA ALA A 30 11.86 -40.50 -8.90
C ALA A 30 10.59 -39.69 -9.23
N GLN A 31 9.43 -40.17 -8.77
CA GLN A 31 8.16 -39.44 -8.93
C GLN A 31 8.14 -38.18 -8.07
N MET A 32 8.65 -38.21 -6.83
CA MET A 32 8.83 -37.02 -6.00
C MET A 32 9.79 -36.02 -6.63
N ALA A 33 10.94 -36.49 -7.17
CA ALA A 33 11.87 -35.59 -7.85
C ALA A 33 11.29 -34.96 -9.13
N ALA A 34 10.47 -35.72 -9.86
CA ALA A 34 9.78 -35.20 -11.03
C ALA A 34 8.71 -34.16 -10.65
N MET A 35 7.94 -34.39 -9.59
CA MET A 35 6.97 -33.44 -9.06
C MET A 35 7.67 -32.18 -8.53
N GLN A 36 8.78 -32.34 -7.81
CA GLN A 36 9.60 -31.22 -7.33
C GLN A 36 10.18 -30.39 -8.51
N ALA A 37 10.64 -31.04 -9.59
CA ALA A 37 11.11 -30.36 -10.79
C ALA A 37 9.99 -29.64 -11.52
N GLN A 38 8.78 -30.21 -11.54
CA GLN A 38 7.59 -29.57 -12.14
C GLN A 38 7.15 -28.35 -11.33
N ILE A 39 7.13 -28.43 -10.01
CA ILE A 39 6.85 -27.32 -9.11
C ILE A 39 7.92 -26.23 -9.29
N GLN A 40 9.20 -26.59 -9.32
CA GLN A 40 10.30 -25.65 -9.56
C GLN A 40 10.19 -24.97 -10.94
N SER A 41 9.78 -25.70 -11.98
CA SER A 41 9.59 -25.11 -13.30
C SER A 41 8.42 -24.15 -13.37
N GLN A 42 7.33 -24.42 -12.65
CA GLN A 42 6.19 -23.50 -12.53
C GLN A 42 6.59 -22.24 -11.77
N PHE A 43 7.32 -22.37 -10.66
CA PHE A 43 7.84 -21.21 -9.92
C PHE A 43 8.83 -20.38 -10.75
N ALA A 44 9.71 -21.04 -11.51
CA ALA A 44 10.65 -20.37 -12.41
C ALA A 44 9.93 -19.59 -13.54
N THR A 45 8.84 -20.16 -14.07
CA THR A 45 8.01 -19.48 -15.10
C THR A 45 7.31 -18.25 -14.53
N MET A 46 6.98 -18.26 -13.23
CA MET A 46 6.41 -17.13 -12.46
C MET A 46 7.48 -16.15 -11.97
N GLY A 47 8.77 -16.38 -12.25
CA GLY A 47 9.88 -15.53 -11.80
C GLY A 47 10.24 -15.71 -10.33
N ILE A 48 9.77 -16.78 -9.69
CA ILE A 48 10.02 -17.09 -8.29
C ILE A 48 11.25 -18.03 -8.22
N ASN A 49 12.32 -17.57 -7.58
CA ASN A 49 13.52 -18.39 -7.37
C ASN A 49 13.33 -19.26 -6.11
N PRO A 50 13.15 -20.59 -6.23
CA PRO A 50 12.95 -21.47 -5.07
C PRO A 50 14.16 -21.55 -4.13
N ALA A 51 15.36 -21.15 -4.56
CA ALA A 51 16.54 -21.06 -3.70
C ALA A 51 16.51 -19.85 -2.72
N GLY A 52 15.53 -18.95 -2.83
CA GLY A 52 15.32 -17.78 -1.96
C GLY A 52 14.41 -18.03 -0.75
N PHE A 53 13.95 -19.26 -0.50
CA PHE A 53 13.13 -19.60 0.67
C PHE A 53 13.96 -19.73 1.98
N ALA A 54 15.07 -18.98 2.08
CA ALA A 54 15.76 -18.83 3.36
C ALA A 54 14.90 -17.95 4.30
N SER A 55 15.00 -18.19 5.60
CA SER A 55 14.22 -17.62 6.69
C SER A 55 14.19 -16.08 6.81
N ASP A 56 14.82 -15.36 5.89
CA ASP A 56 14.90 -13.88 5.82
C ASP A 56 14.24 -13.29 4.56
N ALA A 57 13.31 -14.02 3.92
CA ALA A 57 12.60 -13.48 2.75
C ALA A 57 11.74 -12.28 3.17
N GLU A 58 11.98 -11.13 2.55
CA GLU A 58 11.14 -9.93 2.71
C GLU A 58 9.67 -10.29 2.41
N VAL A 59 8.77 -9.95 3.31
CA VAL A 59 7.32 -10.17 3.13
C VAL A 59 6.80 -9.46 1.88
N LEU A 60 7.42 -8.33 1.54
CA LEU A 60 7.11 -7.53 0.36
C LEU A 60 8.42 -7.20 -0.38
N PRO A 61 8.87 -8.02 -1.36
CA PRO A 61 10.15 -7.85 -2.05
C PRO A 61 10.25 -6.50 -2.77
N LYS A 62 11.10 -5.62 -2.27
CA LYS A 62 11.28 -4.24 -2.74
C LYS A 62 11.76 -4.14 -4.18
N ASN A 63 12.65 -5.04 -4.61
CA ASN A 63 13.15 -5.11 -5.96
C ASN A 63 12.03 -5.38 -6.98
N ILE A 64 11.06 -6.26 -6.65
CA ILE A 64 9.91 -6.56 -7.50
C ILE A 64 9.03 -5.32 -7.65
N VAL A 65 8.73 -4.62 -6.55
CA VAL A 65 7.95 -3.37 -6.58
C VAL A 65 8.62 -2.36 -7.51
N ARG A 66 9.91 -2.09 -7.30
CA ARG A 66 10.66 -1.11 -8.08
C ARG A 66 10.71 -1.45 -9.57
N ASP A 67 11.10 -2.68 -9.88
CA ASP A 67 11.32 -3.09 -11.27
C ASP A 67 10.00 -3.14 -12.04
N THR A 68 8.92 -3.57 -11.40
CA THR A 68 7.57 -3.54 -11.99
C THR A 68 7.09 -2.10 -12.22
N ALA A 69 7.25 -1.21 -11.23
CA ALA A 69 6.86 0.19 -11.36
C ALA A 69 7.65 0.88 -12.49
N LYS A 70 8.96 0.67 -12.57
CA LYS A 70 9.79 1.23 -13.64
C LYS A 70 9.45 0.69 -15.01
N LYS A 71 9.17 -0.62 -15.15
CA LYS A 71 8.69 -1.19 -16.41
C LYS A 71 7.38 -0.55 -16.85
N PHE A 72 6.44 -0.37 -15.94
CA PHE A 72 5.17 0.28 -16.22
C PHE A 72 5.35 1.73 -16.68
N VAL A 73 6.15 2.51 -15.96
CA VAL A 73 6.49 3.91 -16.31
C VAL A 73 7.18 3.99 -17.66
N THR A 74 8.14 3.11 -17.95
CA THR A 74 8.86 3.08 -19.21
C THR A 74 7.93 2.76 -20.37
N ALA A 75 7.00 1.82 -20.19
CA ALA A 75 6.00 1.48 -21.21
C ALA A 75 5.04 2.65 -21.50
N LYS A 76 4.72 3.46 -20.48
CA LYS A 76 3.86 4.64 -20.61
C LYS A 76 4.59 5.88 -21.14
N GLY A 77 5.92 5.88 -21.07
CA GLY A 77 6.80 6.97 -21.46
C GLY A 77 7.28 7.80 -20.26
N SER A 78 8.59 8.00 -20.15
CA SER A 78 9.22 8.89 -19.18
C SER A 78 10.26 9.74 -19.88
N ALA A 79 10.03 11.05 -19.92
CA ALA A 79 10.97 11.99 -20.49
C ALA A 79 12.12 12.28 -19.49
N PRO A 80 13.35 12.49 -19.96
CA PRO A 80 14.44 12.98 -19.13
C PRO A 80 14.19 14.44 -18.74
N ILE A 81 14.71 14.84 -17.60
CA ILE A 81 14.62 16.22 -17.11
C ILE A 81 15.57 17.10 -17.92
N GLY A 82 15.05 18.17 -18.52
CA GLY A 82 15.81 19.19 -19.21
C GLY A 82 16.17 20.39 -18.32
N ALA A 83 17.14 21.19 -18.73
CA ALA A 83 17.52 22.41 -18.02
C ALA A 83 16.35 23.40 -17.87
N ASN A 84 15.46 23.45 -18.87
CA ASN A 84 14.27 24.30 -18.82
C ASN A 84 13.27 23.81 -17.75
N ASP A 85 13.14 22.51 -17.56
CA ASP A 85 12.24 21.94 -16.53
C ASP A 85 12.73 22.33 -15.14
N VAL A 86 14.05 22.27 -14.93
CA VAL A 86 14.69 22.70 -13.68
C VAL A 86 14.43 24.19 -13.45
N ALA A 87 14.78 25.05 -14.41
CA ALA A 87 14.65 26.50 -14.26
C ALA A 87 13.23 26.95 -13.96
N ARG A 88 12.24 26.42 -14.71
CA ARG A 88 10.82 26.78 -14.52
C ARG A 88 10.26 26.26 -13.20
N SER A 89 10.71 25.09 -12.74
CA SER A 89 10.27 24.57 -11.45
C SER A 89 10.91 25.33 -10.29
N GLU A 90 12.19 25.70 -10.40
CA GLU A 90 12.87 26.56 -9.41
C GLU A 90 12.19 27.93 -9.28
N GLU A 91 11.80 28.56 -10.41
CA GLU A 91 11.03 29.80 -10.42
C GLU A 91 9.68 29.63 -9.72
N ALA A 92 8.93 28.56 -10.06
CA ALA A 92 7.63 28.26 -9.44
C ALA A 92 7.77 28.02 -7.94
N PHE A 93 8.79 27.29 -7.49
CA PHE A 93 9.06 27.09 -6.07
C PHE A 93 9.45 28.39 -5.36
N SER A 94 10.27 29.21 -5.98
CA SER A 94 10.68 30.51 -5.40
C SER A 94 9.45 31.40 -5.13
N ILE A 95 8.51 31.43 -6.05
CA ILE A 95 7.22 32.14 -5.89
C ILE A 95 6.37 31.48 -4.80
N ALA A 96 6.24 30.16 -4.84
CA ALA A 96 5.42 29.41 -3.90
C ALA A 96 5.92 29.54 -2.46
N GLU A 97 7.24 29.45 -2.24
CA GLU A 97 7.84 29.59 -0.91
C GLU A 97 7.60 30.99 -0.33
N LEU A 98 7.75 32.05 -1.15
CA LEU A 98 7.47 33.42 -0.74
C LEU A 98 6.00 33.62 -0.33
N TRP A 99 5.06 33.07 -1.10
CA TRP A 99 3.64 33.22 -0.80
C TRP A 99 3.19 32.39 0.40
N LEU A 100 3.80 31.22 0.60
CA LEU A 100 3.52 30.36 1.74
C LEU A 100 4.01 30.95 3.07
N ASP A 101 5.08 31.76 3.06
CA ASP A 101 5.55 32.45 4.28
C ASP A 101 4.50 33.43 4.84
N GLU A 102 3.59 33.92 3.99
CA GLU A 102 2.47 34.76 4.39
C GLU A 102 1.21 33.94 4.81
N ALA A 103 1.21 32.63 4.54
CA ALA A 103 0.01 31.79 4.69
C ALA A 103 0.15 30.72 5.78
N THR A 104 1.35 30.29 6.17
CA THR A 104 1.60 29.28 7.20
C THR A 104 2.73 29.65 8.12
N TYR A 105 2.63 29.25 9.40
CA TYR A 105 3.69 29.41 10.40
C TYR A 105 4.84 28.40 10.20
N PHE A 106 4.61 27.33 9.44
CA PHE A 106 5.65 26.36 9.17
C PHE A 106 6.73 26.94 8.26
N PRO A 107 8.01 26.92 8.72
CA PRO A 107 9.10 27.55 7.99
C PRO A 107 9.44 26.87 6.67
N GLN A 108 10.07 27.62 5.80
CA GLN A 108 10.66 27.15 4.56
C GLN A 108 11.72 26.06 4.84
N LEU A 109 11.79 25.04 4.00
CA LEU A 109 12.72 23.92 4.11
C LEU A 109 14.03 24.23 3.37
N ASN A 110 15.04 24.76 4.09
CA ASN A 110 16.28 25.26 3.50
C ASN A 110 17.34 24.17 3.25
N GLU A 111 17.25 22.99 3.89
CA GLU A 111 18.34 22.01 3.90
C GLU A 111 18.41 21.12 2.64
N LEU A 112 17.29 20.87 1.98
CA LEU A 112 17.22 19.86 0.92
C LEU A 112 17.05 20.44 -0.49
N GLY A 113 16.72 21.72 -0.59
CA GLY A 113 16.42 22.37 -1.86
C GLY A 113 15.20 21.78 -2.57
N ASN A 114 14.74 22.50 -3.57
CA ASN A 114 13.62 22.05 -4.40
C ASN A 114 14.14 21.13 -5.52
N LYS A 115 13.40 20.07 -5.82
CA LYS A 115 13.81 19.08 -6.81
C LYS A 115 12.76 18.91 -7.90
N VAL A 116 13.26 18.58 -9.07
CA VAL A 116 12.47 18.18 -10.23
C VAL A 116 12.74 16.71 -10.50
N LEU A 117 11.73 15.92 -10.69
CA LEU A 117 11.82 14.46 -10.84
C LEU A 117 11.27 14.04 -12.19
N ALA A 118 11.98 13.11 -12.84
CA ALA A 118 11.36 12.28 -13.88
C ALA A 118 10.41 11.27 -13.22
N ARG A 119 9.51 10.68 -13.98
CA ARG A 119 8.60 9.63 -13.49
C ARG A 119 9.34 8.45 -12.84
N THR A 120 10.47 8.05 -13.44
CA THR A 120 11.33 6.98 -12.90
C THR A 120 12.00 7.37 -11.58
N ASP A 121 12.41 8.65 -11.44
CA ASP A 121 13.02 9.17 -10.23
C ASP A 121 11.99 9.28 -9.11
N TRP A 122 10.73 9.63 -9.45
CA TRP A 122 9.63 9.63 -8.49
C TRP A 122 9.40 8.23 -7.90
N VAL A 123 9.46 7.16 -8.72
CA VAL A 123 9.38 5.78 -8.24
C VAL A 123 10.50 5.48 -7.24
N ASP A 124 11.76 5.76 -7.59
CA ASP A 124 12.89 5.48 -6.70
C ASP A 124 12.81 6.28 -5.39
N THR A 125 12.41 7.55 -5.50
CA THR A 125 12.31 8.47 -4.36
C THR A 125 11.23 8.05 -3.37
N THR A 126 10.07 7.56 -3.85
CA THR A 126 8.91 7.23 -3.02
C THR A 126 8.86 5.76 -2.59
N LEU A 127 9.71 4.91 -3.15
CA LEU A 127 9.66 3.44 -2.96
C LEU A 127 9.71 3.02 -1.50
N ASN A 128 10.59 3.61 -0.69
CA ASN A 128 10.70 3.29 0.74
C ASN A 128 9.43 3.64 1.52
N GLY A 129 8.82 4.78 1.18
CA GLY A 129 7.55 5.19 1.78
C GLY A 129 6.42 4.22 1.46
N TRP A 130 6.29 3.83 0.20
CA TRP A 130 5.31 2.84 -0.23
C TRP A 130 5.50 1.51 0.47
N GLN A 131 6.73 1.01 0.54
CA GLN A 131 7.04 -0.22 1.24
C GLN A 131 6.64 -0.14 2.71
N SER A 132 7.06 0.91 3.41
CA SER A 132 6.76 1.09 4.84
C SER A 132 5.27 1.22 5.15
N LEU A 133 4.47 1.75 4.21
CA LEU A 133 3.02 1.85 4.36
C LEU A 133 2.30 0.54 4.08
N VAL A 134 2.77 -0.25 3.10
CA VAL A 134 2.06 -1.44 2.62
C VAL A 134 2.53 -2.71 3.33
N GLU A 135 3.78 -2.79 3.77
CA GLU A 135 4.36 -3.95 4.46
C GLU A 135 3.54 -4.44 5.66
N PRO A 136 2.99 -3.58 6.55
CA PRO A 136 2.15 -4.05 7.65
C PRO A 136 0.86 -4.76 7.20
N LEU A 137 0.29 -4.37 6.06
CA LEU A 137 -0.89 -5.01 5.47
C LEU A 137 -0.51 -6.35 4.85
N ALA A 138 0.62 -6.41 4.14
CA ALA A 138 1.15 -7.65 3.56
C ALA A 138 1.50 -8.66 4.67
N LEU A 139 2.07 -8.20 5.79
CA LEU A 139 2.35 -9.03 6.96
C LEU A 139 1.05 -9.55 7.60
N GLY A 140 0.04 -8.71 7.75
CA GLY A 140 -1.27 -9.10 8.26
C GLY A 140 -1.92 -10.20 7.42
N LEU A 141 -1.89 -10.06 6.09
CA LEU A 141 -2.40 -11.06 5.16
C LEU A 141 -1.59 -12.37 5.23
N SER A 142 -0.26 -12.29 5.24
CA SER A 142 0.62 -13.46 5.36
C SER A 142 0.35 -14.23 6.66
N THR A 143 0.16 -13.51 7.76
CA THR A 143 -0.19 -14.12 9.07
C THR A 143 -1.54 -14.82 9.01
N ALA A 144 -2.56 -14.16 8.46
CA ALA A 144 -3.90 -14.73 8.34
C ALA A 144 -3.91 -16.03 7.48
N ILE A 145 -3.10 -16.08 6.43
CA ILE A 145 -2.95 -17.27 5.58
C ILE A 145 -2.23 -18.39 6.34
N SER A 146 -1.19 -18.06 7.10
CA SER A 146 -0.46 -19.04 7.89
C SER A 146 -1.35 -19.66 8.98
N GLU A 147 -2.20 -18.87 9.63
CA GLU A 147 -3.20 -19.33 10.58
C GLU A 147 -4.25 -20.25 9.91
N LEU A 148 -4.69 -19.89 8.71
CA LEU A 148 -5.63 -20.68 7.92
C LEU A 148 -5.08 -22.07 7.60
N ILE A 149 -3.83 -22.17 7.13
CA ILE A 149 -3.17 -23.44 6.80
C ILE A 149 -3.05 -24.29 8.07
N LYS A 150 -2.65 -23.70 9.18
CA LYS A 150 -2.51 -24.39 10.46
C LYS A 150 -3.83 -24.97 10.95
N ASN A 151 -4.90 -24.18 10.92
CA ASN A 151 -6.23 -24.60 11.34
C ASN A 151 -6.80 -25.73 10.44
N SER A 152 -6.57 -25.65 9.12
CA SER A 152 -6.99 -26.69 8.17
C SER A 152 -6.31 -28.03 8.46
N THR A 153 -5.08 -28.02 8.96
CA THR A 153 -4.32 -29.22 9.29
C THR A 153 -4.76 -29.83 10.61
N GLU A 154 -5.09 -29.00 11.62
CA GLU A 154 -5.60 -29.48 12.91
C GLU A 154 -6.96 -30.18 12.75
N THR A 155 -7.82 -29.68 11.85
CA THR A 155 -9.14 -30.26 11.57
C THR A 155 -9.03 -31.59 10.79
N ASN A 156 -8.01 -31.75 9.93
CA ASN A 156 -7.77 -32.98 9.15
C ASN A 156 -6.94 -34.05 9.89
N SER A 157 -6.51 -33.78 11.12
CA SER A 157 -5.73 -34.75 11.93
C SER A 157 -6.51 -36.00 12.35
N GLU A 158 -7.82 -36.06 12.08
CA GLU A 158 -8.65 -37.26 12.29
C GLU A 158 -8.49 -38.31 11.17
N ASN A 159 -7.77 -37.99 10.07
CA ASN A 159 -7.47 -38.94 8.99
C ASN A 159 -5.95 -39.00 8.71
N PRO A 160 -5.21 -39.92 9.34
CA PRO A 160 -3.74 -40.00 9.29
C PRO A 160 -3.15 -40.52 7.95
N GLU A 161 -3.95 -40.69 6.89
CA GLU A 161 -3.47 -41.31 5.63
C GLU A 161 -2.94 -40.34 4.58
N ILE A 162 -2.91 -38.99 4.85
CA ILE A 162 -2.28 -38.06 3.92
C ILE A 162 -0.97 -37.55 4.54
N GLU A 163 0.10 -38.32 4.39
CA GLU A 163 1.47 -37.83 4.59
C GLU A 163 1.75 -36.76 3.50
N LEU A 164 1.70 -35.48 3.88
CA LEU A 164 2.12 -34.41 2.98
C LEU A 164 3.62 -34.58 2.65
N PRO A 165 4.01 -34.52 1.37
CA PRO A 165 5.39 -34.80 0.93
C PRO A 165 6.42 -33.74 1.38
N MET A 166 5.98 -32.68 2.07
CA MET A 166 6.84 -31.58 2.57
C MET A 166 6.43 -31.15 3.97
N PRO A 167 7.38 -30.70 4.81
CA PRO A 167 7.08 -30.08 6.10
C PRO A 167 6.14 -28.88 5.93
N MET A 168 5.15 -28.74 6.78
CA MET A 168 4.11 -27.70 6.74
C MET A 168 4.71 -26.29 6.77
N GLU A 169 5.82 -26.09 7.49
CA GLU A 169 6.56 -24.84 7.55
C GLU A 169 7.09 -24.41 6.16
N MET A 170 7.52 -25.36 5.33
CA MET A 170 7.98 -25.09 3.98
C MET A 170 6.83 -24.70 3.05
N ILE A 171 5.67 -25.34 3.18
CA ILE A 171 4.48 -25.00 2.41
C ILE A 171 4.00 -23.59 2.78
N SER A 172 3.92 -23.29 4.07
CA SER A 172 3.56 -21.97 4.57
C SER A 172 4.54 -20.87 4.10
N ALA A 173 5.84 -21.13 4.18
CA ALA A 173 6.87 -20.19 3.71
C ALA A 173 6.81 -19.97 2.19
N ALA A 174 6.60 -21.02 1.40
CA ALA A 174 6.47 -20.93 -0.05
C ALA A 174 5.25 -20.11 -0.45
N LEU A 175 4.10 -20.35 0.20
CA LEU A 175 2.87 -19.62 -0.07
C LEU A 175 2.97 -18.15 0.36
N SER A 176 3.56 -17.87 1.51
CA SER A 176 3.82 -16.50 1.96
C SER A 176 4.73 -15.73 1.00
N SER A 177 5.79 -16.38 0.49
CA SER A 177 6.69 -15.78 -0.50
C SER A 177 5.99 -15.54 -1.84
N PHE A 178 5.13 -16.45 -2.28
CA PHE A 178 4.33 -16.29 -3.50
C PHE A 178 3.40 -15.08 -3.38
N ILE A 179 2.65 -15.00 -2.27
CA ILE A 179 1.72 -13.90 -2.01
C ILE A 179 2.47 -12.57 -1.90
N GLY A 180 3.61 -12.55 -1.19
CA GLY A 180 4.47 -11.38 -1.12
C GLY A 180 4.92 -10.90 -2.50
N SER A 181 5.30 -11.81 -3.39
CA SER A 181 5.69 -11.49 -4.77
C SER A 181 4.52 -10.98 -5.61
N LEU A 182 3.33 -11.55 -5.43
CA LEU A 182 2.11 -11.09 -6.09
C LEU A 182 1.73 -9.67 -5.64
N LEU A 183 1.70 -9.43 -4.33
CA LEU A 183 1.43 -8.11 -3.75
C LEU A 183 2.47 -7.08 -4.18
N ALA A 184 3.76 -7.47 -4.21
CA ALA A 184 4.83 -6.60 -4.70
C ALA A 184 4.65 -6.23 -6.18
N THR A 185 4.19 -7.16 -7.01
CA THR A 185 3.88 -6.91 -8.42
C THR A 185 2.70 -5.94 -8.57
N GLN A 186 1.61 -6.15 -7.84
CA GLN A 186 0.44 -5.28 -7.85
C GLN A 186 0.77 -3.88 -7.30
N LEU A 187 1.54 -3.81 -6.20
CA LEU A 187 2.03 -2.54 -5.67
C LEU A 187 2.90 -1.82 -6.71
N GLY A 188 3.80 -2.54 -7.38
CA GLY A 188 4.65 -1.98 -8.43
C GLY A 188 3.84 -1.41 -9.60
N GLN A 189 2.79 -2.10 -10.05
CA GLN A 189 1.89 -1.59 -11.08
C GLN A 189 1.15 -0.32 -10.63
N SER A 190 0.64 -0.32 -9.39
CA SER A 190 -0.06 0.83 -8.82
C SER A 190 0.86 2.04 -8.63
N VAL A 191 2.07 1.83 -8.10
CA VAL A 191 3.09 2.87 -7.97
C VAL A 191 3.53 3.40 -9.33
N GLY A 192 3.70 2.53 -10.33
CA GLY A 192 4.00 2.93 -11.70
C GLY A 192 2.87 3.75 -12.34
N SER A 193 1.62 3.40 -12.06
CA SER A 193 0.46 4.19 -12.50
C SER A 193 0.42 5.57 -11.84
N LEU A 194 0.65 5.64 -10.53
CA LEU A 194 0.77 6.89 -9.77
C LEU A 194 1.91 7.77 -10.29
N ALA A 195 3.08 7.22 -10.56
CA ALA A 195 4.21 7.95 -11.12
C ALA A 195 3.89 8.60 -12.48
N GLY A 196 2.96 8.00 -13.24
CA GLY A 196 2.47 8.56 -14.51
C GLY A 196 1.46 9.69 -14.35
N THR A 197 1.02 10.04 -13.14
CA THR A 197 -0.05 11.02 -12.92
C THR A 197 0.23 11.99 -11.78
N ALA A 198 1.04 11.61 -10.78
CA ALA A 198 1.39 12.44 -9.64
C ALA A 198 2.22 13.65 -10.09
N THR A 199 1.83 14.85 -9.68
CA THR A 199 2.50 16.11 -10.04
C THR A 199 3.63 16.47 -9.08
N GLY A 200 3.70 15.81 -7.92
CA GLY A 200 4.74 15.94 -6.91
C GLY A 200 4.79 14.72 -5.98
N ILE A 201 5.60 14.79 -4.93
CA ILE A 201 5.70 13.70 -3.95
C ILE A 201 4.52 13.72 -2.99
N HIS A 202 4.08 14.93 -2.57
CA HIS A 202 3.01 15.11 -1.59
C HIS A 202 1.62 15.17 -2.23
N ASP A 203 1.54 15.14 -3.57
CA ASP A 203 0.27 15.13 -4.31
C ASP A 203 -0.64 13.94 -3.94
N VAL A 204 -0.04 12.83 -3.55
CA VAL A 204 -0.77 11.63 -3.10
C VAL A 204 -1.34 11.73 -1.68
N GLY A 205 -1.01 12.80 -0.93
CA GLY A 205 -1.50 13.03 0.43
C GLY A 205 -0.88 12.13 1.51
N LEU A 206 0.15 11.34 1.16
CA LEU A 206 0.82 10.39 2.05
C LEU A 206 2.27 10.81 2.33
N PRO A 207 2.81 10.53 3.53
CA PRO A 207 4.19 10.80 3.88
C PRO A 207 5.12 9.72 3.31
N LEU A 208 5.55 9.88 2.07
CA LEU A 208 6.37 8.89 1.36
C LEU A 208 7.88 9.06 1.60
N LEU A 209 8.30 10.14 2.24
CA LEU A 209 9.71 10.43 2.53
C LEU A 209 9.99 10.35 4.03
N ASP A 210 11.20 9.89 4.39
CA ASP A 210 11.68 9.95 5.78
C ASP A 210 12.01 11.39 6.19
N LYS A 211 12.58 12.17 5.27
CA LYS A 211 12.77 13.62 5.39
C LYS A 211 11.99 14.29 4.28
N SER A 212 10.97 15.04 4.65
CA SER A 212 10.09 15.71 3.69
C SER A 212 10.83 16.86 2.99
N TYR A 213 10.68 16.95 1.69
CA TYR A 213 11.12 18.05 0.85
C TYR A 213 10.22 18.15 -0.39
N PRO A 214 10.03 19.36 -0.97
CA PRO A 214 9.19 19.51 -2.14
C PRO A 214 9.90 19.03 -3.42
N ALA A 215 9.17 18.38 -4.32
CA ALA A 215 9.65 18.04 -5.65
C ALA A 215 8.50 17.90 -6.65
N LEU A 216 8.70 18.38 -7.87
CA LEU A 216 7.70 18.33 -8.96
C LEU A 216 8.05 17.30 -10.01
N VAL A 217 7.03 16.69 -10.61
CA VAL A 217 7.16 15.84 -11.80
C VAL A 217 6.72 16.65 -13.01
N SER A 218 7.69 17.35 -13.64
CA SER A 218 7.42 18.33 -14.72
C SER A 218 6.58 17.76 -15.86
N GLN A 219 6.91 16.55 -16.34
CA GLN A 219 6.17 15.90 -17.43
C GLN A 219 4.69 15.75 -17.09
N ASN A 220 4.34 15.37 -15.86
CA ASN A 220 2.95 15.20 -15.44
C ASN A 220 2.22 16.54 -15.35
N ILE A 221 2.90 17.59 -14.93
CA ILE A 221 2.35 18.94 -14.90
C ILE A 221 2.07 19.45 -16.31
N ASP A 222 3.00 19.22 -17.24
CA ASP A 222 2.85 19.63 -18.65
C ASP A 222 1.69 18.87 -19.32
N GLU A 223 1.58 17.57 -19.11
CA GLU A 223 0.46 16.76 -19.58
C GLU A 223 -0.88 17.23 -18.97
N TRP A 224 -0.91 17.49 -17.65
CA TRP A 224 -2.10 17.97 -16.96
C TRP A 224 -2.54 19.33 -17.45
N SER A 225 -1.59 20.26 -17.70
CA SER A 225 -1.88 21.60 -18.19
C SER A 225 -2.35 21.61 -19.62
N SER A 226 -1.94 20.64 -20.46
CA SER A 226 -2.35 20.54 -21.86
C SER A 226 -3.85 20.32 -22.06
N GLU A 227 -4.54 19.85 -21.02
CA GLU A 227 -5.99 19.64 -21.00
C GLU A 227 -6.77 20.90 -20.53
N LEU A 228 -6.05 21.98 -20.16
CA LEU A 228 -6.62 23.17 -19.55
C LEU A 228 -6.38 24.42 -20.43
N ASP A 229 -7.35 25.30 -20.46
CA ASP A 229 -7.19 26.66 -21.04
C ASP A 229 -6.68 27.63 -19.96
N ILE A 230 -5.55 27.28 -19.34
CA ILE A 230 -4.91 28.04 -18.24
C ILE A 230 -3.41 28.13 -18.56
N PRO A 231 -2.76 29.30 -18.34
CA PRO A 231 -1.33 29.45 -18.54
C PRO A 231 -0.52 28.43 -17.73
N ILE A 232 0.41 27.74 -18.38
CA ILE A 232 1.18 26.65 -17.78
C ILE A 232 1.99 27.11 -16.54
N ASP A 233 2.43 28.35 -16.51
CA ASP A 233 3.18 28.89 -15.38
C ASP A 233 2.28 29.03 -14.14
N GLU A 234 1.01 29.37 -14.30
CA GLU A 234 0.03 29.34 -13.19
C GLU A 234 -0.20 27.92 -12.70
N VAL A 235 -0.27 26.95 -13.60
CA VAL A 235 -0.40 25.52 -13.25
C VAL A 235 0.81 25.05 -12.45
N ARG A 236 2.03 25.41 -12.85
CA ARG A 236 3.26 25.07 -12.13
C ARG A 236 3.31 25.70 -10.74
N ILE A 237 2.99 27.01 -10.63
CA ILE A 237 2.95 27.70 -9.35
C ILE A 237 1.92 27.05 -8.42
N PHE A 238 0.73 26.69 -8.93
CA PHE A 238 -0.29 25.99 -8.15
C PHE A 238 0.22 24.67 -7.58
N HIS A 239 0.88 23.83 -8.42
CA HIS A 239 1.45 22.57 -7.95
C HIS A 239 2.66 22.77 -7.03
N ALA A 240 3.48 23.79 -7.26
CA ALA A 240 4.59 24.13 -6.37
C ALA A 240 4.09 24.59 -4.99
N LEU A 241 3.00 25.39 -4.92
CA LEU A 241 2.36 25.76 -3.66
C LEU A 241 1.87 24.54 -2.89
N ARG A 242 1.16 23.62 -3.55
CA ARG A 242 0.64 22.41 -2.91
C ARG A 242 1.74 21.51 -2.41
N GLU A 243 2.78 21.34 -3.21
CA GLU A 243 3.92 20.48 -2.90
C GLU A 243 4.73 21.05 -1.73
N SER A 244 5.05 22.34 -1.76
CA SER A 244 5.76 23.02 -0.67
C SER A 244 4.94 23.06 0.62
N ALA A 245 3.64 23.29 0.56
CA ALA A 245 2.76 23.26 1.73
C ALA A 245 2.76 21.86 2.37
N GLY A 246 2.60 20.80 1.58
CA GLY A 246 2.66 19.42 2.05
C GLY A 246 4.02 19.07 2.65
N ALA A 247 5.11 19.48 2.00
CA ALA A 247 6.46 19.27 2.48
C ALA A 247 6.71 19.96 3.84
N ARG A 248 6.29 21.23 3.99
CA ARG A 248 6.38 21.97 5.25
C ARG A 248 5.56 21.30 6.36
N LEU A 249 4.34 20.84 6.05
CA LEU A 249 3.49 20.15 7.02
C LEU A 249 4.17 18.92 7.59
N PHE A 250 4.61 17.99 6.74
CA PHE A 250 5.23 16.73 7.19
C PHE A 250 6.60 16.94 7.82
N ALA A 251 7.39 17.91 7.38
CA ALA A 251 8.69 18.23 7.98
C ALA A 251 8.56 18.77 9.40
N ASN A 252 7.54 19.60 9.66
CA ASN A 252 7.31 20.19 10.99
C ASN A 252 6.50 19.27 11.91
N ASN A 253 5.85 18.22 11.36
CA ASN A 253 5.04 17.28 12.12
C ASN A 253 5.45 15.82 11.82
N PRO A 254 6.68 15.40 12.15
CA PRO A 254 7.19 14.06 11.80
C PRO A 254 6.40 12.93 12.47
N TRP A 255 5.69 13.21 13.55
CA TRP A 255 4.80 12.26 14.23
C TRP A 255 3.62 11.83 13.35
N LEU A 256 3.18 12.65 12.37
CA LEU A 256 2.13 12.29 11.42
C LEU A 256 2.50 11.05 10.60
N VAL A 257 3.77 10.89 10.26
CA VAL A 257 4.28 9.71 9.56
C VAL A 257 4.03 8.45 10.39
N ALA A 258 4.41 8.49 11.67
CA ALA A 258 4.20 7.37 12.59
C ALA A 258 2.70 7.12 12.86
N TYR A 259 1.90 8.17 12.96
CA TYR A 259 0.45 8.08 13.17
C TYR A 259 -0.26 7.39 11.99
N ILE A 260 0.04 7.80 10.75
CA ILE A 260 -0.55 7.21 9.54
C ILE A 260 -0.10 5.75 9.39
N ARG A 261 1.19 5.47 9.57
CA ARG A 261 1.72 4.09 9.53
C ARG A 261 1.11 3.22 10.63
N GLY A 262 0.91 3.79 11.82
CA GLY A 262 0.24 3.13 12.95
C GLY A 262 -1.19 2.72 12.61
N ALA A 263 -1.99 3.63 12.04
CA ALA A 263 -3.37 3.35 11.63
C ALA A 263 -3.43 2.24 10.56
N VAL A 264 -2.54 2.27 9.57
CA VAL A 264 -2.43 1.21 8.55
C VAL A 264 -2.04 -0.12 9.20
N SER A 265 -1.09 -0.11 10.14
CA SER A 265 -0.67 -1.32 10.87
C SER A 265 -1.79 -1.89 11.76
N GLU A 266 -2.56 -1.05 12.44
CA GLU A 266 -3.72 -1.48 13.23
C GLU A 266 -4.77 -2.15 12.35
N TYR A 267 -5.04 -1.58 11.17
CA TYR A 267 -5.93 -2.20 10.19
C TYR A 267 -5.40 -3.57 9.74
N GLY A 268 -4.12 -3.65 9.40
CA GLY A 268 -3.46 -4.88 8.93
C GLY A 268 -3.54 -6.03 9.95
N LYS A 269 -3.39 -5.75 11.24
CA LYS A 269 -3.52 -6.74 12.32
C LYS A 269 -4.93 -7.35 12.42
N GLY A 270 -5.93 -6.65 11.94
CA GLY A 270 -7.31 -7.10 11.91
C GLY A 270 -7.66 -8.00 10.72
N ILE A 271 -6.77 -8.14 9.73
CA ILE A 271 -7.02 -8.99 8.56
C ILE A 271 -7.23 -10.44 9.00
N ARG A 272 -8.35 -11.01 8.62
CA ARG A 272 -8.70 -12.43 8.83
C ARG A 272 -9.20 -13.00 7.52
N ILE A 273 -8.96 -14.28 7.32
CA ILE A 273 -9.47 -15.01 6.16
C ILE A 273 -10.58 -15.91 6.65
N ASP A 274 -11.81 -15.64 6.19
CA ASP A 274 -12.99 -16.46 6.48
C ASP A 274 -13.16 -17.51 5.38
N ILE A 275 -12.78 -18.76 5.70
CA ILE A 275 -12.89 -19.90 4.77
C ILE A 275 -14.35 -20.14 4.37
N ASP A 276 -15.26 -20.03 5.32
CA ASP A 276 -16.69 -20.32 5.06
C ASP A 276 -17.28 -19.25 4.13
N ALA A 277 -16.84 -17.98 4.28
CA ALA A 277 -17.21 -16.93 3.35
C ALA A 277 -16.63 -17.18 1.96
N ILE A 278 -15.37 -17.59 1.87
CA ILE A 278 -14.72 -17.93 0.59
C ILE A 278 -15.42 -19.11 -0.08
N GLN A 279 -15.73 -20.15 0.66
CA GLN A 279 -16.44 -21.33 0.11
C GLN A 279 -17.86 -20.98 -0.35
N ARG A 280 -18.60 -20.20 0.43
CA ARG A 280 -19.93 -19.72 0.02
C ARG A 280 -19.86 -18.89 -1.26
N GLN A 281 -18.93 -17.94 -1.32
CA GLN A 281 -18.78 -17.05 -2.46
C GLN A 281 -18.26 -17.78 -3.71
N ALA A 282 -17.38 -18.76 -3.53
CA ALA A 282 -16.95 -19.67 -4.59
C ALA A 282 -18.13 -20.53 -5.08
N GLN A 283 -18.99 -20.99 -4.19
CA GLN A 283 -20.18 -21.78 -4.52
C GLN A 283 -21.24 -20.93 -5.24
N GLU A 284 -21.46 -19.68 -4.81
CA GLU A 284 -22.36 -18.73 -5.48
C GLU A 284 -21.83 -18.33 -6.88
N ALA A 285 -20.53 -18.13 -7.01
CA ALA A 285 -19.86 -17.87 -8.30
C ALA A 285 -19.95 -19.10 -9.24
N PHE A 286 -19.89 -20.29 -8.67
CA PHE A 286 -20.02 -21.56 -9.39
C PHE A 286 -21.47 -21.80 -9.87
N GLU A 287 -22.46 -21.56 -9.03
CA GLU A 287 -23.87 -21.66 -9.40
C GLU A 287 -24.25 -20.66 -10.51
N SER A 288 -23.61 -19.48 -10.53
CA SER A 288 -23.81 -18.48 -11.58
C SER A 288 -23.05 -18.77 -12.88
N ALA A 289 -22.01 -19.60 -12.86
CA ALA A 289 -21.11 -19.90 -13.99
C ALA A 289 -21.14 -21.37 -14.42
N THR A 290 -22.31 -22.01 -14.48
CA THR A 290 -22.53 -23.38 -14.97
C THR A 290 -21.29 -24.22 -15.34
N GLY A 291 -20.86 -25.13 -14.49
CA GLY A 291 -20.39 -26.45 -14.97
C GLY A 291 -18.92 -26.83 -14.86
N SER A 292 -18.16 -26.42 -13.88
CA SER A 292 -16.88 -27.08 -13.57
C SER A 292 -16.63 -27.24 -12.07
N ASP A 293 -16.22 -28.44 -11.72
CA ASP A 293 -16.09 -29.03 -10.39
C ASP A 293 -14.77 -28.64 -9.70
N SER A 294 -14.41 -27.35 -9.66
CA SER A 294 -13.21 -26.90 -8.98
C SER A 294 -13.53 -25.88 -7.89
N GLY A 295 -13.74 -26.39 -6.66
CA GLY A 295 -13.83 -25.57 -5.46
C GLY A 295 -12.50 -24.79 -5.22
N PHE A 296 -12.55 -23.78 -4.35
CA PHE A 296 -11.36 -23.04 -3.93
C PHE A 296 -10.37 -24.01 -3.24
N ASP A 297 -9.18 -24.13 -3.82
CA ASP A 297 -8.09 -24.89 -3.25
C ASP A 297 -7.04 -23.91 -2.68
N PRO A 298 -6.90 -23.80 -1.35
CA PRO A 298 -5.97 -22.89 -0.72
C PRO A 298 -4.48 -23.25 -0.98
N THR A 299 -4.23 -24.48 -1.48
CA THR A 299 -2.88 -24.93 -1.84
C THR A 299 -2.53 -24.64 -3.30
N ASN A 300 -3.51 -24.20 -4.12
CA ASN A 300 -3.33 -23.89 -5.52
C ASN A 300 -3.11 -22.38 -5.72
N PRO A 301 -1.92 -21.93 -6.17
CA PRO A 301 -1.61 -20.52 -6.42
C PRO A 301 -2.55 -19.81 -7.40
N GLU A 302 -3.10 -20.53 -8.39
CA GLU A 302 -4.02 -19.96 -9.38
C GLU A 302 -5.38 -19.65 -8.76
N SER A 303 -5.90 -20.54 -7.90
CA SER A 303 -7.12 -20.31 -7.12
C SER A 303 -6.97 -19.09 -6.20
N PHE A 304 -5.80 -18.94 -5.57
CA PHE A 304 -5.47 -17.81 -4.73
C PHE A 304 -5.41 -16.49 -5.52
N THR A 305 -4.76 -16.50 -6.68
CA THR A 305 -4.67 -15.33 -7.56
C THR A 305 -6.05 -14.90 -8.04
N ALA A 306 -6.90 -15.84 -8.42
CA ALA A 306 -8.28 -15.58 -8.82
C ALA A 306 -9.11 -15.02 -7.65
N ALA A 307 -8.92 -15.54 -6.45
CA ALA A 307 -9.59 -15.08 -5.24
C ALA A 307 -9.22 -13.64 -4.87
N ILE A 308 -7.93 -13.28 -4.93
CA ILE A 308 -7.46 -11.90 -4.72
C ILE A 308 -8.04 -10.97 -5.77
N ASN A 309 -7.97 -11.32 -7.05
CA ASN A 309 -8.44 -10.48 -8.14
C ASN A 309 -9.96 -10.27 -8.13
N ASN A 310 -10.72 -11.23 -7.60
CA ASN A 310 -12.18 -11.16 -7.48
C ASN A 310 -12.66 -10.52 -6.16
N GLY A 311 -11.73 -10.02 -5.33
CA GLY A 311 -12.08 -9.39 -4.04
C GLY A 311 -12.65 -10.35 -3.01
N ILE A 312 -12.42 -11.66 -3.14
CA ILE A 312 -12.91 -12.72 -2.23
C ILE A 312 -12.31 -12.55 -0.81
N PHE A 313 -11.22 -11.78 -0.68
CA PHE A 313 -10.61 -11.43 0.59
C PHE A 313 -11.11 -10.11 1.19
N THR A 314 -12.36 -9.73 0.96
CA THR A 314 -12.99 -8.65 1.72
C THR A 314 -13.72 -9.24 2.92
N PRO A 315 -13.03 -9.51 4.04
CA PRO A 315 -13.69 -9.94 5.25
C PRO A 315 -14.58 -8.80 5.76
N GLU A 316 -15.63 -9.12 6.49
CA GLU A 316 -16.35 -8.10 7.24
C GLU A 316 -15.37 -7.38 8.16
N GLU A 317 -15.27 -6.06 8.02
CA GLU A 317 -14.38 -5.24 8.83
C GLU A 317 -14.72 -5.40 10.31
N THR A 318 -13.72 -5.77 11.10
CA THR A 318 -13.85 -5.79 12.55
C THR A 318 -14.07 -4.37 13.10
N PRO A 319 -14.66 -4.21 14.30
CA PRO A 319 -14.78 -2.89 14.94
C PRO A 319 -13.44 -2.15 15.04
N SER A 320 -12.35 -2.86 15.34
CA SER A 320 -10.99 -2.30 15.41
C SER A 320 -10.49 -1.82 14.05
N GLN A 321 -10.73 -2.58 12.98
CA GLN A 321 -10.37 -2.16 11.62
C GLN A 321 -11.15 -0.92 11.19
N ARG A 322 -12.43 -0.85 11.51
CA ARG A 322 -13.30 0.30 11.21
C ARG A 322 -12.83 1.57 11.94
N GLU A 323 -12.38 1.41 13.19
CA GLU A 323 -11.77 2.51 13.95
C GLU A 323 -10.44 2.98 13.33
N ALA A 324 -9.56 2.04 12.98
CA ALA A 324 -8.29 2.34 12.32
C ALA A 324 -8.48 3.02 10.95
N LEU A 325 -9.48 2.56 10.16
CA LEU A 325 -9.84 3.18 8.89
C LEU A 325 -10.38 4.61 9.09
N THR A 326 -11.25 4.81 10.07
CA THR A 326 -11.79 6.14 10.40
C THR A 326 -10.68 7.10 10.81
N LYS A 327 -9.71 6.65 11.62
CA LYS A 327 -8.52 7.44 11.98
C LYS A 327 -7.72 7.83 10.75
N LEU A 328 -7.48 6.86 9.86
CA LEU A 328 -6.74 7.09 8.62
C LEU A 328 -7.46 8.07 7.70
N GLU A 329 -8.74 7.87 7.42
CA GLU A 329 -9.56 8.75 6.57
C GLU A 329 -9.61 10.17 7.13
N THR A 330 -9.76 10.32 8.44
CA THR A 330 -9.82 11.64 9.10
C THR A 330 -8.50 12.40 8.98
N VAL A 331 -7.37 11.74 9.25
CA VAL A 331 -6.06 12.42 9.14
C VAL A 331 -5.72 12.78 7.71
N LEU A 332 -6.05 11.92 6.74
CA LEU A 332 -5.84 12.23 5.32
C LEU A 332 -6.73 13.40 4.84
N ALA A 333 -7.97 13.45 5.31
CA ALA A 333 -8.86 14.59 5.04
C ALA A 333 -8.32 15.88 5.66
N LEU A 334 -7.82 15.83 6.91
CA LEU A 334 -7.19 16.97 7.56
C LEU A 334 -5.96 17.47 6.80
N VAL A 335 -5.09 16.58 6.36
CA VAL A 335 -3.89 16.93 5.57
C VAL A 335 -4.27 17.59 4.25
N ASP A 336 -5.18 16.99 3.49
CA ASP A 336 -5.59 17.56 2.19
C ASP A 336 -6.37 18.87 2.35
N GLY A 337 -7.28 18.95 3.32
CA GLY A 337 -8.04 20.16 3.62
C GLY A 337 -7.17 21.31 4.09
N TRP A 338 -6.16 21.06 4.94
CA TRP A 338 -5.18 22.04 5.34
C TRP A 338 -4.35 22.54 4.15
N ASN A 339 -3.83 21.62 3.36
CA ASN A 339 -3.06 21.95 2.16
C ASN A 339 -3.87 22.86 1.23
N GLU A 340 -5.11 22.50 0.97
CA GLU A 340 -6.00 23.30 0.13
C GLU A 340 -6.25 24.69 0.73
N ALA A 341 -6.62 24.80 2.01
CA ALA A 341 -6.89 26.07 2.66
C ALA A 341 -5.66 26.99 2.65
N ILE A 342 -4.46 26.44 2.88
CA ILE A 342 -3.21 27.20 2.86
C ILE A 342 -2.86 27.65 1.45
N VAL A 343 -2.98 26.80 0.44
CA VAL A 343 -2.71 27.14 -0.96
C VAL A 343 -3.63 28.25 -1.45
N MET A 344 -4.93 28.15 -1.17
CA MET A 344 -5.90 29.19 -1.54
C MET A 344 -5.59 30.52 -0.88
N ARG A 345 -5.16 30.50 0.38
CA ARG A 345 -4.77 31.71 1.12
C ARG A 345 -3.45 32.29 0.62
N ALA A 346 -2.45 31.43 0.34
CA ALA A 346 -1.17 31.85 -0.23
C ALA A 346 -1.31 32.46 -1.63
N ALA A 347 -2.15 31.86 -2.46
CA ALA A 347 -2.43 32.35 -3.80
C ALA A 347 -3.16 33.71 -3.77
N GLY A 348 -4.21 33.84 -2.96
CA GLY A 348 -5.04 35.04 -2.90
C GLY A 348 -5.45 35.51 -4.31
N ASP A 349 -5.32 36.80 -4.59
CA ASP A 349 -5.57 37.39 -5.90
C ASP A 349 -4.38 37.27 -6.87
N ARG A 350 -3.21 36.70 -6.42
CA ARG A 350 -1.96 36.60 -7.20
C ARG A 350 -2.01 35.50 -8.25
N LEU A 351 -2.90 34.52 -8.07
CA LEU A 351 -3.08 33.39 -9.00
C LEU A 351 -4.54 33.34 -9.49
N PRO A 352 -4.88 34.04 -10.58
CA PRO A 352 -6.27 34.25 -11.02
C PRO A 352 -7.05 32.94 -11.22
N HIS A 353 -6.40 31.87 -11.69
CA HIS A 353 -7.04 30.58 -11.95
C HIS A 353 -6.94 29.58 -10.79
N CYS A 354 -6.48 30.00 -9.59
CA CYS A 354 -6.26 29.08 -8.46
C CYS A 354 -7.53 28.28 -8.10
N ALA A 355 -8.68 28.93 -8.03
CA ALA A 355 -9.95 28.26 -7.72
C ALA A 355 -10.35 27.25 -8.81
N ALA A 356 -10.13 27.56 -10.08
CA ALA A 356 -10.40 26.65 -11.20
C ALA A 356 -9.45 25.43 -11.19
N LEU A 357 -8.17 25.65 -10.89
CA LEU A 357 -7.17 24.59 -10.75
C LEU A 357 -7.51 23.67 -9.58
N GLN A 358 -7.92 24.22 -8.44
CA GLN A 358 -8.34 23.45 -7.27
C GLN A 358 -9.58 22.60 -7.58
N GLU A 359 -10.58 23.15 -8.24
CA GLU A 359 -11.78 22.40 -8.63
C GLU A 359 -11.45 21.28 -9.64
N THR A 360 -10.56 21.55 -10.59
CA THR A 360 -10.09 20.53 -11.56
C THR A 360 -9.37 19.40 -10.84
N LEU A 361 -8.52 19.71 -9.86
CA LEU A 361 -7.85 18.71 -9.03
C LEU A 361 -8.84 17.87 -8.24
N ARG A 362 -9.85 18.48 -7.62
CA ARG A 362 -10.91 17.77 -6.90
C ARG A 362 -11.68 16.81 -7.81
N ARG A 363 -12.06 17.25 -9.01
CA ARG A 363 -12.75 16.40 -10.00
C ARG A 363 -11.89 15.23 -10.42
N ARG A 364 -10.61 15.47 -10.72
CA ARG A 364 -9.65 14.42 -11.06
C ARG A 364 -9.52 13.40 -9.95
N ARG A 365 -9.40 13.84 -8.69
CA ARG A 365 -9.35 12.95 -7.53
C ARG A 365 -10.64 12.17 -7.30
N ALA A 366 -11.79 12.75 -7.60
CA ALA A 366 -13.08 12.06 -7.49
C ALA A 366 -13.28 10.98 -8.57
N THR A 367 -12.74 11.18 -9.78
CA THR A 367 -12.91 10.25 -10.91
C THR A 367 -11.82 9.20 -11.01
N SER A 368 -10.60 9.52 -10.60
CA SER A 368 -9.44 8.64 -10.66
C SER A 368 -8.62 8.81 -9.39
N ALA A 369 -9.09 8.26 -8.28
CA ALA A 369 -8.39 8.30 -7.00
C ALA A 369 -7.27 7.23 -6.95
N PRO A 370 -6.08 7.46 -7.54
CA PRO A 370 -5.10 6.39 -7.74
C PRO A 370 -4.60 5.80 -6.43
N THR A 371 -4.46 6.64 -5.38
CA THR A 371 -4.08 6.19 -4.04
C THR A 371 -5.16 5.32 -3.40
N GLN A 372 -6.44 5.68 -3.58
CA GLN A 372 -7.57 4.88 -3.11
C GLN A 372 -7.65 3.56 -3.87
N GLN A 373 -7.45 3.59 -5.19
CA GLN A 373 -7.40 2.38 -6.02
C GLN A 373 -6.24 1.46 -5.61
N LEU A 374 -5.09 2.01 -5.23
CA LEU A 374 -3.96 1.23 -4.74
C LEU A 374 -4.37 0.39 -3.51
N PHE A 375 -4.93 1.02 -2.49
CA PHE A 375 -5.37 0.30 -1.28
C PHE A 375 -6.55 -0.64 -1.54
N ALA A 376 -7.49 -0.24 -2.39
CA ALA A 376 -8.61 -1.09 -2.77
C ALA A 376 -8.16 -2.34 -3.54
N ASN A 377 -7.26 -2.18 -4.52
CA ASN A 377 -6.78 -3.28 -5.35
C ASN A 377 -5.88 -4.26 -4.57
N LEU A 378 -5.07 -3.75 -3.63
CA LEU A 378 -4.14 -4.60 -2.88
C LEU A 378 -4.81 -5.35 -1.72
N PHE A 379 -5.76 -4.72 -1.04
CA PHE A 379 -6.26 -5.21 0.26
C PHE A 379 -7.78 -5.11 0.41
N GLY A 380 -8.50 -4.72 -0.65
CA GLY A 380 -9.93 -4.40 -0.54
C GLY A 380 -10.23 -3.17 0.32
N LEU A 381 -9.19 -2.45 0.76
CA LEU A 381 -9.29 -1.34 1.68
C LEU A 381 -9.78 -0.07 0.95
N GLN A 382 -11.04 0.28 1.14
CA GLN A 382 -11.63 1.48 0.55
C GLN A 382 -11.34 2.71 1.42
N VAL A 383 -10.11 3.23 1.32
CA VAL A 383 -9.74 4.51 1.94
C VAL A 383 -10.34 5.63 1.10
N SER A 384 -11.32 6.33 1.63
CA SER A 384 -11.92 7.47 0.94
C SER A 384 -11.93 8.68 1.88
N PRO A 385 -11.26 9.79 1.55
CA PRO A 385 -11.34 11.01 2.34
C PRO A 385 -12.73 11.66 2.14
N LYS A 386 -13.77 11.00 2.66
CA LYS A 386 -15.17 11.45 2.56
C LYS A 386 -15.37 12.85 3.14
N LEU A 387 -14.49 13.24 4.07
CA LEU A 387 -14.54 14.50 4.81
C LEU A 387 -13.56 15.57 4.24
N ALA A 388 -13.07 15.43 3.01
CA ALA A 388 -12.10 16.38 2.45
C ALA A 388 -12.65 17.82 2.33
N ARG A 389 -13.93 17.96 1.97
CA ARG A 389 -14.60 19.28 1.88
C ARG A 389 -14.85 19.87 3.26
N GLU A 390 -15.30 19.04 4.18
CA GLU A 390 -15.54 19.40 5.56
C GLU A 390 -14.23 19.82 6.24
N ALA A 391 -13.14 19.11 5.98
CA ALA A 391 -11.81 19.47 6.46
C ALA A 391 -11.33 20.82 5.88
N THR A 392 -11.54 21.08 4.60
CA THR A 392 -11.25 22.40 4.01
C THR A 392 -12.08 23.50 4.68
N SER A 393 -13.37 23.27 4.89
CA SER A 393 -14.26 24.22 5.58
C SER A 393 -13.84 24.44 7.04
N PHE A 394 -13.45 23.38 7.74
CA PHE A 394 -12.90 23.45 9.09
C PHE A 394 -11.64 24.33 9.15
N TRP A 395 -10.65 24.11 8.28
CA TRP A 395 -9.42 24.91 8.26
C TRP A 395 -9.66 26.36 7.87
N ASN A 396 -10.64 26.65 7.01
CA ASN A 396 -11.04 28.00 6.69
C ASN A 396 -11.66 28.68 7.92
N ALA A 397 -12.60 28.05 8.62
CA ALA A 397 -13.21 28.58 9.84
C ALA A 397 -12.17 28.83 10.94
N VAL A 398 -11.21 27.91 11.13
CA VAL A 398 -10.09 28.11 12.05
C VAL A 398 -9.23 29.30 11.63
N SER A 399 -8.94 29.44 10.34
CA SER A 399 -8.11 30.55 9.81
C SER A 399 -8.79 31.92 9.89
N GLU A 400 -10.11 31.97 9.94
CA GLU A 400 -10.90 33.21 10.13
C GLU A 400 -10.96 33.60 11.60
N SER A 401 -10.96 32.63 12.51
CA SER A 401 -11.11 32.84 13.95
C SER A 401 -9.79 32.97 14.71
N ARG A 402 -8.67 32.55 14.12
CA ARG A 402 -7.36 32.47 14.77
C ARG A 402 -6.25 32.99 13.86
N ASP A 403 -5.15 33.43 14.49
CA ASP A 403 -3.92 33.73 13.76
C ASP A 403 -3.28 32.45 13.17
N MET A 404 -2.35 32.67 12.29
CA MET A 404 -1.64 31.62 11.55
C MET A 404 -0.93 30.63 12.47
N GLU A 405 -0.29 31.12 13.53
CA GLU A 405 0.43 30.29 14.49
C GLU A 405 -0.51 29.38 15.26
N LYS A 406 -1.59 29.91 15.82
CA LYS A 406 -2.58 29.12 16.57
C LYS A 406 -3.33 28.13 15.70
N ARG A 407 -3.56 28.46 14.44
CA ARG A 407 -4.12 27.50 13.49
C ARG A 407 -3.17 26.32 13.30
N ASP A 408 -1.89 26.59 13.00
CA ASP A 408 -0.94 25.54 12.69
C ASP A 408 -0.50 24.75 13.92
N GLN A 409 -0.63 25.33 15.13
CA GLN A 409 -0.43 24.62 16.41
C GLN A 409 -1.43 23.48 16.65
N ILE A 410 -2.57 23.43 15.95
CA ILE A 410 -3.51 22.30 16.01
C ILE A 410 -2.80 21.00 15.66
N TRP A 411 -1.82 21.03 14.77
CA TRP A 411 -1.01 19.87 14.43
C TRP A 411 -0.08 19.37 15.55
N SER A 412 0.16 20.16 16.59
CA SER A 412 0.99 19.79 17.74
C SER A 412 0.19 19.22 18.92
N GLY A 413 -1.15 19.17 18.81
CA GLY A 413 -2.07 18.74 19.85
C GLY A 413 -2.84 17.47 19.50
N ILE A 414 -4.02 17.35 20.10
CA ILE A 414 -4.99 16.31 19.76
C ILE A 414 -5.64 16.71 18.43
N LEU A 415 -5.55 15.83 17.46
CA LEU A 415 -6.16 16.09 16.15
C LEU A 415 -7.69 16.19 16.24
N PRO A 416 -8.30 17.08 15.46
CA PRO A 416 -9.75 17.11 15.28
C PRO A 416 -10.29 15.75 14.84
N SER A 417 -11.40 15.34 15.44
CA SER A 417 -12.11 14.13 15.07
C SER A 417 -12.97 14.36 13.81
N ALA A 418 -13.49 13.29 13.22
CA ALA A 418 -14.44 13.37 12.11
C ALA A 418 -15.66 14.27 12.46
N GLN A 419 -16.11 14.23 13.72
CA GLN A 419 -17.23 15.05 14.18
C GLN A 419 -16.87 16.55 14.26
N ASP A 420 -15.63 16.86 14.66
CA ASP A 420 -15.16 18.24 14.73
C ASP A 420 -15.09 18.90 13.33
N LEU A 421 -14.80 18.11 12.30
CA LEU A 421 -14.80 18.58 10.91
C LEU A 421 -16.20 18.98 10.43
N LEU A 422 -17.24 18.31 10.95
CA LEU A 422 -18.63 18.60 10.61
C LEU A 422 -19.20 19.81 11.38
N THR A 423 -18.59 20.15 12.52
CA THR A 423 -19.08 21.22 13.42
C THR A 423 -17.93 22.11 13.90
N PRO A 424 -17.27 22.87 12.99
CA PRO A 424 -16.10 23.69 13.34
C PRO A 424 -16.38 24.70 14.46
N GLU A 425 -17.59 25.23 14.55
CA GLU A 425 -17.97 26.22 15.55
C GLU A 425 -17.93 25.62 16.97
N ILE A 426 -18.36 24.36 17.12
CA ILE A 426 -18.33 23.65 18.41
C ILE A 426 -16.87 23.38 18.82
N TYR A 427 -16.03 22.93 17.88
CA TYR A 427 -14.62 22.73 18.11
C TYR A 427 -13.93 24.03 18.55
N LEU A 428 -14.17 25.14 17.85
CA LEU A 428 -13.59 26.44 18.18
C LEU A 428 -14.03 26.95 19.55
N ALA A 429 -15.27 26.71 19.94
CA ALA A 429 -15.80 27.08 21.24
C ALA A 429 -15.23 26.21 22.38
N SER A 430 -14.96 24.92 22.13
CA SER A 430 -14.47 23.98 23.15
C SER A 430 -13.00 24.22 23.55
N ILE A 431 -12.22 24.89 22.71
CA ILE A 431 -10.79 25.19 22.97
C ILE A 431 -10.62 26.53 23.70
N VAL A 432 -11.67 27.34 23.84
CA VAL A 432 -11.63 28.57 24.64
C VAL A 432 -11.69 28.17 26.12
N ILE A 433 -10.53 28.10 26.76
CA ILE A 433 -10.47 27.99 28.23
C ILE A 433 -11.00 29.30 28.78
N PRO A 434 -12.08 29.32 29.61
CA PRO A 434 -12.56 30.54 30.22
C PRO A 434 -11.43 31.16 31.05
N ASP A 435 -11.19 32.46 30.89
CA ASP A 435 -10.18 33.19 31.71
C ASP A 435 -10.50 33.17 33.20
N ASP A 436 -11.72 32.80 33.57
CA ASP A 436 -12.19 32.67 34.94
C ASP A 436 -12.74 31.26 35.21
N LEU A 437 -11.94 30.43 35.87
CA LEU A 437 -12.33 29.08 36.34
C LEU A 437 -13.07 29.10 37.70
N SER A 438 -13.34 30.26 38.25
CA SER A 438 -14.00 30.40 39.57
C SER A 438 -15.50 30.09 39.52
N SER A 439 -16.05 29.80 38.36
CA SER A 439 -17.46 29.43 38.14
C SER A 439 -17.67 27.93 37.88
N LEU A 440 -16.62 27.11 37.93
CA LEU A 440 -16.66 25.67 37.92
C LEU A 440 -16.54 25.09 39.31
#